data_db5d53d36e61e450fb2dabb303e375dd
#
_entry.id   db5d53d36e61e450fb2dabb303e375dd
#
_cell.length_a   1.000
_cell.length_b   1.000
_cell.length_c   1.000
_cell.angle_alpha   90.00
_cell.angle_beta   90.00
_cell.angle_gamma   90.00
#
_symmetry.space_group_name_H-M   'P 1'
#
loop_
_entity.id
_entity.type
_entity.pdbx_description
1 polymer ?
#
loop_
_entity_poly.entity_id
_entity_poly.type
_entity_poly.pdbx_seq_one_letter_code
_entity_poly.pdbx_strand_id
1 'polypeptide(L)'
;MSKLKISYSDLDSLSKKIYDKVRPNFCPDIVLGIGSGGWLPAKLVNNHFNVEIESIQVSCYNNRELSNIVESNFSKINSNYIINKKILIIDDVNDTGTTLGYVVDKLYNLACGEIELCAAVMHHKDKEKKYDILSDIRTRYEYANLADDVWIDYPWESN
;
A
#
# COMPACT_ATOMS: atom_id res chain seq x y z
N MET A 1 -6.30 25.16 -6.73
CA MET A 1 -6.46 24.03 -5.78
C MET A 1 -5.30 24.00 -4.81
N SER A 2 -5.59 23.81 -3.53
CA SER A 2 -4.55 23.59 -2.54
C SER A 2 -3.85 22.25 -2.79
N LYS A 3 -2.55 22.22 -2.59
CA LYS A 3 -1.72 21.00 -2.67
C LYS A 3 -1.05 20.76 -1.33
N LEU A 4 -1.00 19.52 -0.91
CA LEU A 4 -0.18 19.12 0.23
C LEU A 4 1.18 18.68 -0.31
N LYS A 5 2.21 19.49 -0.04
CA LYS A 5 3.57 19.20 -0.49
C LYS A 5 4.31 18.37 0.55
N ILE A 6 4.89 17.27 0.10
CA ILE A 6 5.64 16.33 0.94
C ILE A 6 7.12 16.37 0.55
N SER A 7 7.99 16.48 1.54
CA SER A 7 9.44 16.39 1.37
C SER A 7 9.97 14.97 1.63
N TYR A 8 11.21 14.71 1.25
CA TYR A 8 11.87 13.44 1.62
C TYR A 8 12.00 13.27 3.14
N SER A 9 12.21 14.36 3.88
CA SER A 9 12.23 14.32 5.35
C SER A 9 10.87 13.94 5.94
N ASP A 10 9.78 14.41 5.33
CA ASP A 10 8.42 14.00 5.74
C ASP A 10 8.19 12.52 5.51
N LEU A 11 8.67 11.97 4.40
CA LEU A 11 8.56 10.54 4.11
C LEU A 11 9.25 9.67 5.16
N ASP A 12 10.40 10.09 5.63
CA ASP A 12 11.11 9.37 6.69
C ASP A 12 10.28 9.33 7.98
N SER A 13 9.71 10.46 8.38
CA SER A 13 8.82 10.55 9.54
C SER A 13 7.54 9.73 9.37
N LEU A 14 6.93 9.76 8.18
CA LEU A 14 5.72 8.99 7.86
C LEU A 14 5.99 7.48 7.89
N SER A 15 7.13 7.04 7.37
CA SER A 15 7.52 5.63 7.40
C SER A 15 7.70 5.11 8.83
N LYS A 16 8.27 5.92 9.71
CA LYS A 16 8.39 5.59 11.14
C LYS A 16 7.02 5.48 11.80
N LYS A 17 6.10 6.38 11.49
CA LYS A 17 4.71 6.30 11.98
C LYS A 17 4.03 5.01 11.55
N ILE A 18 4.18 4.59 10.29
CA ILE A 18 3.63 3.32 9.80
C ILE A 18 4.22 2.15 10.60
N TYR A 19 5.53 2.11 10.74
CA TYR A 19 6.20 1.06 11.53
C TYR A 19 5.65 0.99 12.95
N ASP A 20 5.55 2.11 13.64
CA ASP A 20 5.08 2.17 15.03
C ASP A 20 3.62 1.72 15.18
N LYS A 21 2.78 1.95 14.17
CA LYS A 21 1.38 1.51 14.16
C LYS A 21 1.21 0.04 13.81
N VAL A 22 2.01 -0.46 12.89
CA VAL A 22 1.89 -1.83 12.36
C VAL A 22 2.53 -2.85 13.31
N ARG A 23 3.75 -2.58 13.76
CA ARG A 23 4.58 -3.53 14.51
C ARG A 23 3.91 -4.15 15.74
N PRO A 24 3.12 -3.44 16.56
CA PRO A 24 2.52 -4.03 17.76
C PRO A 24 1.61 -5.23 17.48
N ASN A 25 0.99 -5.29 16.29
CA ASN A 25 -0.01 -6.29 15.96
C ASN A 25 0.31 -7.12 14.71
N PHE A 26 1.38 -6.76 13.98
CA PHE A 26 1.71 -7.42 12.72
C PHE A 26 3.22 -7.39 12.47
N CYS A 27 3.82 -8.57 12.32
CA CYS A 27 5.23 -8.73 11.96
C CYS A 27 5.30 -9.37 10.58
N PRO A 28 5.57 -8.61 9.51
CA PRO A 28 5.57 -9.14 8.15
C PRO A 28 6.75 -10.08 7.89
N ASP A 29 6.52 -11.07 7.02
CA ASP A 29 7.58 -11.84 6.36
C ASP A 29 8.08 -11.11 5.12
N ILE A 30 7.18 -10.37 4.45
CA ILE A 30 7.43 -9.66 3.21
C ILE A 30 6.81 -8.26 3.29
N VAL A 31 7.56 -7.24 2.87
CA VAL A 31 7.03 -5.91 2.57
C VAL A 31 6.84 -5.81 1.06
N LEU A 32 5.62 -5.51 0.62
CA LEU A 32 5.24 -5.43 -0.79
C LEU A 32 4.86 -3.99 -1.15
N GLY A 33 5.67 -3.34 -1.97
CA GLY A 33 5.40 -1.98 -2.45
C GLY A 33 4.57 -1.98 -3.74
N ILE A 34 3.52 -1.18 -3.77
CA ILE A 34 2.71 -0.99 -4.97
C ILE A 34 3.30 0.16 -5.78
N GLY A 35 3.83 -0.17 -6.94
CA GLY A 35 4.49 0.83 -7.79
C GLY A 35 3.57 1.60 -8.72
N SER A 36 4.14 2.73 -9.12
CA SER A 36 5.48 3.21 -8.73
C SER A 36 5.50 4.01 -7.42
N GLY A 37 4.40 4.67 -7.05
CA GLY A 37 4.33 5.59 -5.90
C GLY A 37 4.65 4.95 -4.55
N GLY A 38 4.32 3.67 -4.37
CA GLY A 38 4.57 2.95 -3.12
C GLY A 38 5.97 2.31 -3.00
N TRP A 39 6.81 2.36 -4.01
CA TRP A 39 8.13 1.71 -3.96
C TRP A 39 9.06 2.35 -2.95
N LEU A 40 9.23 3.68 -2.99
CA LEU A 40 10.06 4.37 -2.01
C LEU A 40 9.47 4.30 -0.59
N PRO A 41 8.16 4.54 -0.37
CA PRO A 41 7.53 4.27 0.91
C PRO A 41 7.79 2.86 1.46
N ALA A 42 7.65 1.83 0.63
CA ALA A 42 7.93 0.45 1.04
C ALA A 42 9.37 0.25 1.48
N LYS A 43 10.33 0.81 0.74
CA LYS A 43 11.75 0.73 1.12
C LYS A 43 12.02 1.41 2.46
N LEU A 44 11.47 2.59 2.67
CA LEU A 44 11.65 3.34 3.92
C LEU A 44 11.02 2.63 5.11
N VAL A 45 9.82 2.08 4.95
CA VAL A 45 9.16 1.28 5.99
C VAL A 45 9.98 0.00 6.28
N ASN A 46 10.47 -0.66 5.23
CA ASN A 46 11.26 -1.88 5.39
C ASN A 46 12.64 -1.66 6.01
N ASN A 47 13.16 -0.45 6.02
CA ASN A 47 14.37 -0.13 6.77
C ASN A 47 14.19 -0.36 8.28
N HIS A 48 12.95 -0.28 8.77
CA HIS A 48 12.61 -0.56 10.17
C HIS A 48 12.30 -2.04 10.42
N PHE A 49 11.63 -2.73 9.49
CA PHE A 49 11.31 -4.15 9.62
C PHE A 49 12.47 -5.06 9.24
N ASN A 50 13.22 -4.68 8.22
CA ASN A 50 14.37 -5.44 7.71
C ASN A 50 14.03 -6.88 7.34
N VAL A 51 12.98 -7.05 6.57
CA VAL A 51 12.52 -8.32 6.01
C VAL A 51 12.65 -8.31 4.49
N GLU A 52 12.23 -9.39 3.84
CA GLU A 52 12.20 -9.45 2.38
C GLU A 52 11.30 -8.35 1.80
N ILE A 53 11.74 -7.70 0.74
CA ILE A 53 10.99 -6.66 0.05
C ILE A 53 10.75 -7.05 -1.40
N GLU A 54 9.51 -6.89 -1.84
CA GLU A 54 9.07 -7.13 -3.21
C GLU A 54 8.29 -5.92 -3.73
N SER A 55 8.20 -5.82 -5.03
CA SER A 55 7.47 -4.76 -5.70
C SER A 55 6.55 -5.32 -6.78
N ILE A 56 5.40 -4.72 -6.90
CA ILE A 56 4.46 -4.94 -7.99
C ILE A 56 4.09 -3.59 -8.57
N GLN A 57 3.65 -3.58 -9.80
CA GLN A 57 3.11 -2.37 -10.43
C GLN A 57 1.65 -2.60 -10.77
N VAL A 58 0.79 -1.73 -10.24
CA VAL A 58 -0.64 -1.71 -10.51
C VAL A 58 -1.00 -0.29 -10.91
N SER A 59 -1.57 -0.12 -12.07
CA SER A 59 -2.08 1.17 -12.52
C SER A 59 -3.51 1.03 -13.02
N CYS A 60 -4.34 2.00 -12.66
CA CYS A 60 -5.70 2.09 -13.17
C CYS A 60 -5.69 3.00 -14.39
N TYR A 61 -6.17 2.49 -15.50
CA TYR A 61 -6.34 3.26 -16.73
C TYR A 61 -7.68 3.98 -16.67
N ASN A 62 -7.70 5.27 -16.95
CA ASN A 62 -8.91 6.10 -16.96
C ASN A 62 -9.86 5.90 -15.75
N ASN A 63 -10.12 6.93 -15.00
CA ASN A 63 -11.10 6.99 -13.91
C ASN A 63 -10.95 6.00 -12.75
N ARG A 64 -9.83 5.29 -12.66
CA ARG A 64 -9.51 4.37 -11.55
C ARG A 64 -10.58 3.30 -11.30
N GLU A 65 -11.10 2.71 -12.36
CA GLU A 65 -12.04 1.60 -12.30
C GLU A 65 -11.31 0.26 -12.34
N LEU A 66 -11.84 -0.76 -11.64
CA LEU A 66 -11.27 -2.10 -11.60
C LEU A 66 -11.10 -2.74 -12.98
N SER A 67 -12.01 -2.41 -13.93
CA SER A 67 -11.97 -2.91 -15.31
C SER A 67 -10.77 -2.39 -16.11
N ASN A 68 -10.08 -1.36 -15.63
CA ASN A 68 -8.99 -0.69 -16.32
C ASN A 68 -7.64 -0.86 -15.60
N ILE A 69 -7.51 -1.89 -14.77
CA ILE A 69 -6.28 -2.18 -14.05
C ILE A 69 -5.29 -2.87 -14.98
N VAL A 70 -4.09 -2.31 -15.04
CA VAL A 70 -2.92 -2.93 -15.66
C VAL A 70 -1.95 -3.33 -14.57
N GLU A 71 -1.57 -4.60 -14.54
CA GLU A 71 -0.62 -5.14 -13.59
C GLU A 71 0.67 -5.60 -14.26
N SER A 72 1.77 -5.49 -13.57
CA SER A 72 3.05 -6.04 -13.99
C SER A 72 3.88 -6.50 -12.77
N ASN A 73 4.85 -7.35 -13.03
CA ASN A 73 5.75 -7.91 -12.02
C ASN A 73 5.09 -8.82 -10.96
N PHE A 74 3.87 -9.29 -11.20
CA PHE A 74 3.23 -10.30 -10.35
C PHE A 74 3.80 -11.71 -10.54
N SER A 75 4.66 -11.94 -11.53
CA SER A 75 5.19 -13.27 -11.82
C SER A 75 5.94 -13.92 -10.65
N LYS A 76 6.58 -13.13 -9.81
CA LYS A 76 7.21 -13.60 -8.57
C LYS A 76 6.21 -13.84 -7.45
N ILE A 77 5.07 -13.17 -7.48
CA ILE A 77 4.02 -13.26 -6.47
C ILE A 77 3.04 -14.33 -6.89
N ASN A 78 3.41 -15.58 -6.65
CA ASN A 78 2.57 -16.74 -6.95
C ASN A 78 2.18 -17.49 -5.66
N SER A 79 1.27 -18.44 -5.78
CA SER A 79 0.72 -19.18 -4.64
C SER A 79 1.81 -19.82 -3.77
N ASN A 80 2.80 -20.46 -4.37
CA ASN A 80 3.85 -21.15 -3.62
C ASN A 80 4.72 -20.18 -2.81
N TYR A 81 4.89 -18.96 -3.31
CA TYR A 81 5.70 -17.94 -2.66
C TYR A 81 5.01 -17.27 -1.47
N ILE A 82 3.69 -17.06 -1.57
CA ILE A 82 2.94 -16.23 -0.60
C ILE A 82 2.09 -17.02 0.38
N ILE A 83 1.81 -18.30 0.12
CA ILE A 83 0.98 -19.11 1.01
C ILE A 83 1.59 -19.19 2.42
N ASN A 84 0.75 -19.02 3.44
CA ASN A 84 1.14 -18.98 4.85
C ASN A 84 2.11 -17.83 5.22
N LYS A 85 2.24 -16.82 4.37
CA LYS A 85 3.07 -15.65 4.64
C LYS A 85 2.27 -14.51 5.25
N LYS A 86 2.99 -13.63 5.94
CA LYS A 86 2.48 -12.35 6.43
C LYS A 86 3.02 -11.24 5.54
N ILE A 87 2.15 -10.59 4.78
CA ILE A 87 2.54 -9.56 3.81
C ILE A 87 2.03 -8.20 4.25
N LEU A 88 2.97 -7.25 4.36
CA LEU A 88 2.67 -5.83 4.55
C LEU A 88 2.68 -5.13 3.19
N ILE A 89 1.49 -4.74 2.75
CA ILE A 89 1.29 -4.01 1.49
C ILE A 89 1.48 -2.52 1.77
N ILE A 90 2.36 -1.86 1.02
CA ILE A 90 2.63 -0.43 1.16
C ILE A 90 2.30 0.31 -0.13
N ASP A 91 1.55 1.39 0.03
CA ASP A 91 1.32 2.38 -1.03
C ASP A 91 1.54 3.81 -0.49
N ASP A 92 1.60 4.79 -1.36
CA ASP A 92 1.75 6.20 -0.95
C ASP A 92 0.42 6.77 -0.42
N VAL A 93 -0.66 6.61 -1.16
CA VAL A 93 -1.95 7.20 -0.83
C VAL A 93 -3.12 6.23 -1.06
N ASN A 94 -4.04 6.23 -0.11
CA ASN A 94 -5.36 5.62 -0.30
C ASN A 94 -6.36 6.72 -0.71
N ASP A 95 -6.59 6.82 -2.01
CA ASP A 95 -7.53 7.79 -2.58
C ASP A 95 -8.94 7.19 -2.66
N THR A 96 -9.27 6.43 -3.68
CA THR A 96 -10.57 5.75 -3.81
C THR A 96 -10.59 4.34 -3.20
N GLY A 97 -9.43 3.80 -2.87
CA GLY A 97 -9.27 2.44 -2.36
C GLY A 97 -9.18 1.36 -3.44
N THR A 98 -9.39 1.70 -4.70
CA THR A 98 -9.46 0.73 -5.82
C THR A 98 -8.19 -0.11 -5.93
N THR A 99 -7.03 0.52 -5.89
CA THR A 99 -5.75 -0.19 -6.03
C THR A 99 -5.50 -1.14 -4.86
N LEU A 100 -5.71 -0.68 -3.63
CA LEU A 100 -5.53 -1.53 -2.44
C LEU A 100 -6.51 -2.71 -2.44
N GLY A 101 -7.76 -2.46 -2.77
CA GLY A 101 -8.78 -3.51 -2.87
C GLY A 101 -8.41 -4.59 -3.88
N TYR A 102 -7.94 -4.17 -5.04
CA TYR A 102 -7.46 -5.08 -6.07
C TYR A 102 -6.30 -5.96 -5.58
N VAL A 103 -5.29 -5.36 -4.95
CA VAL A 103 -4.12 -6.11 -4.46
C VAL A 103 -4.50 -7.07 -3.35
N VAL A 104 -5.34 -6.66 -2.40
CA VAL A 104 -5.85 -7.54 -1.33
C VAL A 104 -6.59 -8.73 -1.93
N ASP A 105 -7.51 -8.51 -2.87
CA ASP A 105 -8.25 -9.58 -3.54
C ASP A 105 -7.31 -10.54 -4.27
N LYS A 106 -6.34 -10.01 -5.01
CA LYS A 106 -5.38 -10.80 -5.78
C LYS A 106 -4.55 -11.70 -4.87
N LEU A 107 -3.96 -11.16 -3.83
CA LEU A 107 -3.12 -11.92 -2.91
C LEU A 107 -3.94 -12.96 -2.14
N TYR A 108 -5.09 -12.58 -1.63
CA TYR A 108 -5.95 -13.48 -0.88
C TYR A 108 -6.41 -14.66 -1.73
N ASN A 109 -6.81 -14.43 -2.96
CA ASN A 109 -7.24 -15.47 -3.90
C ASN A 109 -6.07 -16.37 -4.33
N LEU A 110 -4.89 -15.81 -4.63
CA LEU A 110 -3.70 -16.58 -4.96
C LEU A 110 -3.28 -17.54 -3.84
N ALA A 111 -3.45 -17.14 -2.60
CA ALA A 111 -3.10 -17.94 -1.43
C ALA A 111 -4.26 -18.83 -0.96
N CYS A 112 -5.38 -18.88 -1.67
CA CYS A 112 -6.59 -19.60 -1.26
C CYS A 112 -7.05 -19.25 0.17
N GLY A 113 -6.88 -18.00 0.57
CA GLY A 113 -7.18 -17.50 1.91
C GLY A 113 -6.12 -17.81 2.99
N GLU A 114 -5.09 -18.57 2.67
CA GLU A 114 -4.03 -18.94 3.62
C GLU A 114 -2.89 -17.91 3.62
N ILE A 115 -3.23 -16.71 4.05
CA ILE A 115 -2.32 -15.56 4.10
C ILE A 115 -2.79 -14.58 5.17
N GLU A 116 -1.86 -13.88 5.78
CA GLU A 116 -2.18 -12.76 6.65
C GLU A 116 -1.74 -11.46 5.96
N LEU A 117 -2.65 -10.51 5.87
CA LEU A 117 -2.43 -9.23 5.19
C LEU A 117 -2.54 -8.05 6.16
N CYS A 118 -1.66 -7.09 5.97
CA CYS A 118 -1.78 -5.75 6.48
C CYS A 118 -1.47 -4.78 5.34
N ALA A 119 -2.30 -3.79 5.13
CA ALA A 119 -2.03 -2.71 4.20
C ALA A 119 -1.73 -1.44 4.97
N ALA A 120 -0.78 -0.64 4.50
CA ALA A 120 -0.48 0.65 5.10
C ALA A 120 -0.11 1.68 4.02
N VAL A 121 -0.50 2.92 4.26
CA VAL A 121 -0.25 4.04 3.35
C VAL A 121 0.30 5.24 4.10
N MET A 122 1.01 6.11 3.40
CA MET A 122 1.48 7.38 3.96
C MET A 122 0.30 8.30 4.27
N HIS A 123 -0.64 8.40 3.35
CA HIS A 123 -1.82 9.25 3.52
C HIS A 123 -3.11 8.52 3.18
N HIS A 124 -4.08 8.61 4.07
CA HIS A 124 -5.45 8.20 3.82
C HIS A 124 -6.28 9.46 3.55
N LYS A 125 -6.87 9.58 2.36
CA LYS A 125 -7.74 10.72 2.05
C LYS A 125 -9.10 10.54 2.69
N ASP A 126 -9.56 11.57 3.37
CA ASP A 126 -10.91 11.63 3.95
C ASP A 126 -11.92 11.96 2.86
N LYS A 127 -12.38 10.92 2.19
CA LYS A 127 -13.38 10.99 1.11
C LYS A 127 -14.11 9.67 0.96
N GLU A 128 -15.21 9.69 0.23
CA GLU A 128 -15.93 8.48 -0.14
C GLU A 128 -15.02 7.51 -0.89
N LYS A 129 -15.09 6.24 -0.53
CA LYS A 129 -14.28 5.17 -1.12
C LYS A 129 -15.10 4.32 -2.07
N LYS A 130 -14.53 3.98 -3.21
CA LYS A 130 -15.06 2.91 -4.09
C LYS A 130 -14.85 1.54 -3.47
N TYR A 131 -13.73 1.37 -2.74
CA TYR A 131 -13.45 0.21 -1.92
C TYR A 131 -13.00 0.66 -0.52
N ASP A 132 -13.74 0.23 0.49
CA ASP A 132 -13.46 0.58 1.88
C ASP A 132 -12.63 -0.52 2.56
N ILE A 133 -11.32 -0.32 2.58
CA ILE A 133 -10.39 -1.25 3.20
C ILE A 133 -10.58 -1.36 4.72
N LEU A 134 -11.12 -0.33 5.37
CA LEU A 134 -11.42 -0.36 6.81
C LEU A 134 -12.49 -1.39 7.17
N SER A 135 -13.36 -1.71 6.23
CA SER A 135 -14.43 -2.71 6.40
C SER A 135 -14.01 -4.11 5.96
N ASP A 136 -12.82 -4.28 5.37
CA ASP A 136 -12.35 -5.57 4.89
C ASP A 136 -11.74 -6.41 6.01
N ILE A 137 -12.38 -7.51 6.36
CA ILE A 137 -11.94 -8.41 7.43
C ILE A 137 -10.71 -9.27 7.05
N ARG A 138 -10.34 -9.32 5.76
CA ARG A 138 -9.21 -10.11 5.26
C ARG A 138 -7.86 -9.43 5.49
N THR A 139 -7.85 -8.17 5.81
CA THR A 139 -6.63 -7.38 5.99
C THR A 139 -6.73 -6.45 7.19
N ARG A 140 -5.61 -6.23 7.85
CA ARG A 140 -5.43 -5.08 8.73
C ARG A 140 -5.12 -3.86 7.88
N TYR A 141 -5.39 -2.67 8.41
CA TYR A 141 -5.10 -1.44 7.71
C TYR A 141 -4.62 -0.36 8.67
N GLU A 142 -3.56 0.34 8.27
CA GLU A 142 -3.02 1.48 8.98
C GLU A 142 -2.65 2.61 8.00
N TYR A 143 -2.60 3.83 8.48
CA TYR A 143 -2.09 4.97 7.73
C TYR A 143 -1.29 5.90 8.64
N ALA A 144 -0.28 6.56 8.06
CA ALA A 144 0.53 7.50 8.84
C ALA A 144 -0.27 8.77 9.16
N ASN A 145 -0.86 9.39 8.16
CA ASN A 145 -1.65 10.61 8.31
C ASN A 145 -2.99 10.53 7.58
N LEU A 146 -4.00 11.13 8.17
CA LEU A 146 -5.24 11.48 7.48
C LEU A 146 -5.00 12.75 6.65
N ALA A 147 -5.54 12.81 5.46
CA ALA A 147 -5.46 13.97 4.57
C ALA A 147 -6.84 14.33 4.02
N ASP A 148 -7.06 15.61 3.80
CA ASP A 148 -8.22 16.07 3.04
C ASP A 148 -8.16 15.57 1.59
N ASP A 149 -9.25 15.69 0.85
CA ASP A 149 -9.29 15.36 -0.57
C ASP A 149 -8.61 16.45 -1.41
N VAL A 150 -7.31 16.57 -1.23
CA VAL A 150 -6.43 17.49 -1.97
C VAL A 150 -5.39 16.72 -2.76
N TRP A 151 -4.76 17.37 -3.73
CA TRP A 151 -3.62 16.78 -4.41
C TRP A 151 -2.44 16.69 -3.44
N ILE A 152 -1.85 15.50 -3.32
CA ILE A 152 -0.62 15.29 -2.53
C ILE A 152 0.54 15.24 -3.50
N ASP A 153 1.44 16.23 -3.36
CA ASP A 153 2.61 16.40 -4.22
C ASP A 153 3.81 15.74 -3.55
N TYR A 154 4.05 14.50 -3.87
CA TYR A 154 5.19 13.75 -3.37
C TYR A 154 6.48 14.15 -4.09
N PRO A 155 7.66 14.01 -3.47
CA PRO A 155 8.90 14.52 -4.04
C PRO A 155 9.32 13.83 -5.35
N TRP A 156 8.85 12.63 -5.64
CA TRP A 156 9.09 11.96 -6.92
C TRP A 156 8.16 12.42 -8.05
N GLU A 157 7.12 13.19 -7.75
CA GLU A 157 6.18 13.73 -8.74
C GLU A 157 6.57 15.11 -9.21
N SER A 158 7.55 15.75 -8.57
CA SER A 158 7.97 17.11 -8.89
C SER A 158 8.71 17.16 -10.22
N ASN A 159 8.17 17.89 -11.17
CA ASN A 159 8.84 18.29 -12.41
C ASN A 159 9.57 19.60 -12.21
#